data_8a421411db37c22fb4ce8c2d8171f74f
#
_entry.id   8a421411db37c22fb4ce8c2d8171f74f
#
_cell.length_a   1.000
_cell.length_b   1.000
_cell.length_c   1.000
_cell.angle_alpha   90.00
_cell.angle_beta   90.00
_cell.angle_gamma   90.00
#
_symmetry.space_group_name_H-M   'P 1'
#
loop_
_entity.id
_entity.type
_entity.pdbx_description
1 polymer ?
#
loop_
_entity_poly.entity_id
_entity_poly.type
_entity_poly.pdbx_seq_one_letter_code
_entity_poly.pdbx_strand_id
1 'polypeptide(L)'
;MQPKNNNYELKNLLLAYPADWFVEDQTLTFVKKTLPNISNFYKNEGKKDMILSKESIVKEPLKEVYTIPLFSKTFCQLLIDELKSMQAHESFKPNDLEDELRQIPEIIISKYSEQLNNALLHIVDTILNPIFINIWNRHVTAGNIQIANYNIKEKVKGAWHHDASADISVVVPLNTGEYIGGGTEFFNRGVVKPLPNGNALIFPSFTHMHRGLPVEAGDRYLLVFWLVCEESTKTNRNYMKNE
;
A
#
# COMPACT_ATOMS: atom_id res chain seq x y z
N MET A 1 -13.17 17.37 -12.85
CA MET A 1 -13.73 18.47 -12.03
C MET A 1 -13.75 17.97 -10.59
N GLN A 2 -12.91 18.50 -9.71
CA GLN A 2 -12.93 18.14 -8.29
C GLN A 2 -14.13 18.83 -7.60
N PRO A 3 -14.84 18.13 -6.70
CA PRO A 3 -15.95 18.74 -5.96
C PRO A 3 -15.44 19.84 -5.03
N LYS A 4 -16.08 21.00 -5.08
CA LYS A 4 -15.68 22.22 -4.35
C LYS A 4 -16.26 22.35 -2.93
N ASN A 5 -16.82 21.28 -2.31
CA ASN A 5 -17.43 21.38 -0.99
C ASN A 5 -16.93 20.33 -0.01
N ASN A 6 -16.52 20.80 1.16
CA ASN A 6 -15.85 20.08 2.26
C ASN A 6 -16.75 19.15 3.11
N ASN A 7 -17.91 18.71 2.62
CA ASN A 7 -18.85 17.87 3.39
C ASN A 7 -19.16 16.51 2.74
N TYR A 8 -18.22 15.96 1.97
CA TYR A 8 -18.40 14.62 1.41
C TYR A 8 -17.73 13.60 2.32
N GLU A 9 -18.54 12.81 3.00
CA GLU A 9 -18.07 11.60 3.64
C GLU A 9 -17.44 10.67 2.58
N LEU A 10 -16.33 10.01 2.89
CA LEU A 10 -15.63 9.09 1.99
C LEU A 10 -16.59 8.04 1.38
N LYS A 11 -17.52 7.52 2.17
CA LYS A 11 -18.55 6.58 1.73
C LYS A 11 -19.36 7.09 0.54
N ASN A 12 -19.79 8.35 0.57
CA ASN A 12 -20.58 8.94 -0.51
C ASN A 12 -19.77 9.12 -1.79
N LEU A 13 -18.49 9.43 -1.65
CA LEU A 13 -17.57 9.54 -2.80
C LEU A 13 -17.28 8.18 -3.42
N LEU A 14 -17.10 7.13 -2.62
CA LEU A 14 -16.89 5.76 -3.10
C LEU A 14 -18.09 5.22 -3.89
N LEU A 15 -19.30 5.70 -3.59
CA LEU A 15 -20.53 5.35 -4.34
C LEU A 15 -20.71 6.19 -5.61
N ALA A 16 -20.21 7.43 -5.62
CA ALA A 16 -20.47 8.39 -6.70
C ALA A 16 -19.38 8.37 -7.79
N TYR A 17 -18.16 7.95 -7.48
CA TYR A 17 -17.02 8.03 -8.39
C TYR A 17 -16.32 6.69 -8.57
N PRO A 18 -15.79 6.39 -9.77
CA PRO A 18 -14.97 5.20 -9.99
C PRO A 18 -13.67 5.29 -9.17
N ALA A 19 -13.13 4.13 -8.78
CA ALA A 19 -11.92 4.05 -7.95
C ALA A 19 -10.71 4.78 -8.55
N ASP A 20 -10.59 4.83 -9.87
CA ASP A 20 -9.56 5.59 -10.60
C ASP A 20 -9.50 7.07 -10.19
N TRP A 21 -10.60 7.65 -9.72
CA TRP A 21 -10.65 9.05 -9.28
C TRP A 21 -9.74 9.32 -8.06
N PHE A 22 -9.44 8.31 -7.29
CA PHE A 22 -8.56 8.41 -6.11
C PHE A 22 -7.08 8.32 -6.44
N VAL A 23 -6.73 7.91 -7.67
CA VAL A 23 -5.36 7.73 -8.14
C VAL A 23 -4.78 9.04 -8.67
N GLU A 24 -3.49 9.25 -8.53
CA GLU A 24 -2.78 10.38 -9.14
C GLU A 24 -2.87 10.34 -10.67
N ASP A 25 -3.19 11.47 -11.29
CA ASP A 25 -3.38 11.59 -12.75
C ASP A 25 -2.16 11.11 -13.55
N GLN A 26 -0.95 11.40 -13.06
CA GLN A 26 0.29 10.95 -13.71
C GLN A 26 0.42 9.42 -13.70
N THR A 27 -0.05 8.76 -12.65
CA THR A 27 -0.04 7.29 -12.53
C THR A 27 -1.09 6.65 -13.42
N LEU A 28 -2.30 7.20 -13.46
CA LEU A 28 -3.33 6.77 -14.41
C LEU A 28 -2.84 6.90 -15.86
N THR A 29 -2.22 8.02 -16.19
CA THR A 29 -1.68 8.28 -17.53
C THR A 29 -0.55 7.31 -17.87
N PHE A 30 0.38 7.06 -16.93
CA PHE A 30 1.49 6.14 -17.09
C PHE A 30 0.98 4.72 -17.36
N VAL A 31 0.08 4.20 -16.52
CA VAL A 31 -0.48 2.86 -16.68
C VAL A 31 -1.23 2.72 -18.02
N LYS A 32 -2.11 3.67 -18.36
CA LYS A 32 -2.95 3.60 -19.56
C LYS A 32 -2.17 3.79 -20.88
N LYS A 33 -1.12 4.61 -20.88
CA LYS A 33 -0.36 4.94 -22.10
C LYS A 33 0.92 4.15 -22.29
N THR A 34 1.60 3.79 -21.20
CA THR A 34 2.95 3.24 -21.24
C THR A 34 2.97 1.73 -21.06
N LEU A 35 2.07 1.19 -20.23
CA LEU A 35 2.04 -0.22 -19.95
C LEU A 35 1.12 -0.97 -20.91
N PRO A 36 1.54 -2.11 -21.46
CA PRO A 36 0.71 -2.89 -22.35
C PRO A 36 -0.48 -3.51 -21.60
N ASN A 37 -1.56 -3.76 -22.33
CA ASN A 37 -2.70 -4.51 -21.82
C ASN A 37 -2.25 -5.87 -21.27
N ILE A 38 -2.86 -6.27 -20.16
CA ILE A 38 -2.61 -7.53 -19.42
C ILE A 38 -2.73 -8.77 -20.33
N SER A 39 -3.55 -8.72 -21.40
CA SER A 39 -3.70 -9.79 -22.39
C SER A 39 -2.39 -10.17 -23.11
N ASN A 40 -1.35 -9.36 -23.04
CA ASN A 40 -0.03 -9.63 -23.63
C ASN A 40 1.03 -10.04 -22.59
N PHE A 41 0.60 -10.45 -21.41
CA PHE A 41 1.40 -10.78 -20.25
C PHE A 41 2.62 -11.70 -20.54
N TYR A 42 2.41 -12.77 -21.29
CA TYR A 42 3.45 -13.78 -21.55
C TYR A 42 4.46 -13.44 -22.66
N LYS A 43 4.35 -12.28 -23.30
CA LYS A 43 5.21 -11.89 -24.44
C LYS A 43 6.24 -10.78 -24.12
N ASN A 44 6.34 -10.33 -22.88
CA ASN A 44 7.05 -9.09 -22.53
C ASN A 44 8.31 -9.32 -21.70
N GLU A 45 9.25 -10.11 -22.20
CA GLU A 45 10.62 -10.08 -21.66
C GLU A 45 11.28 -8.72 -22.01
N GLY A 46 11.85 -8.05 -20.99
CA GLY A 46 12.69 -6.87 -21.20
C GLY A 46 12.12 -5.48 -20.90
N LYS A 47 10.96 -5.34 -20.26
CA LYS A 47 10.33 -4.03 -20.01
C LYS A 47 10.67 -3.37 -18.68
N LYS A 48 11.43 -4.01 -17.80
CA LYS A 48 11.87 -3.42 -16.51
C LYS A 48 12.62 -2.11 -16.75
N ASP A 49 13.51 -2.07 -17.74
CA ASP A 49 14.32 -0.88 -18.05
C ASP A 49 13.47 0.30 -18.52
N MET A 50 12.37 0.04 -19.23
CA MET A 50 11.45 1.08 -19.66
C MET A 50 10.67 1.67 -18.47
N ILE A 51 10.23 0.83 -17.54
CA ILE A 51 9.54 1.26 -16.32
C ILE A 51 10.48 2.04 -15.40
N LEU A 52 11.76 1.70 -15.35
CA LEU A 52 12.77 2.34 -14.50
C LEU A 52 13.55 3.44 -15.21
N SER A 53 13.11 3.91 -16.37
CA SER A 53 13.75 5.02 -17.08
C SER A 53 13.78 6.30 -16.23
N LYS A 54 14.66 7.25 -16.56
CA LYS A 54 14.76 8.53 -15.84
C LYS A 54 13.46 9.33 -15.82
N GLU A 55 12.66 9.20 -16.86
CA GLU A 55 11.39 9.91 -17.04
C GLU A 55 10.20 9.17 -16.40
N SER A 56 10.42 7.94 -15.93
CA SER A 56 9.37 7.15 -15.28
C SER A 56 8.94 7.75 -13.94
N ILE A 57 7.66 7.58 -13.64
CA ILE A 57 7.11 7.86 -12.30
C ILE A 57 7.54 6.81 -11.27
N VAL A 58 7.94 5.61 -11.71
CA VAL A 58 8.47 4.54 -10.84
C VAL A 58 9.94 4.84 -10.56
N LYS A 59 10.29 4.98 -9.30
CA LYS A 59 11.68 5.17 -8.85
C LYS A 59 12.12 3.98 -8.01
N GLU A 60 13.42 3.69 -8.02
CA GLU A 60 14.04 2.63 -7.23
C GLU A 60 15.06 3.26 -6.25
N PRO A 61 14.62 3.79 -5.08
CA PRO A 61 15.51 4.42 -4.11
C PRO A 61 16.52 3.45 -3.48
N LEU A 62 16.16 2.19 -3.34
CA LEU A 62 17.03 1.09 -2.89
C LEU A 62 16.78 -0.10 -3.81
N LYS A 63 17.73 -1.02 -3.88
CA LYS A 63 17.63 -2.20 -4.75
C LYS A 63 16.34 -2.98 -4.46
N GLU A 64 15.49 -3.14 -5.50
CA GLU A 64 14.19 -3.81 -5.46
C GLU A 64 13.17 -3.18 -4.48
N VAL A 65 13.39 -1.94 -4.09
CA VAL A 65 12.43 -1.11 -3.35
C VAL A 65 12.00 0.02 -4.26
N TYR A 66 10.71 0.10 -4.56
CA TYR A 66 10.17 1.04 -5.54
C TYR A 66 9.26 2.06 -4.90
N THR A 67 9.14 3.22 -5.55
CA THR A 67 8.16 4.24 -5.16
C THR A 67 7.40 4.74 -6.37
N ILE A 68 6.09 4.99 -6.18
CA ILE A 68 5.21 5.59 -7.17
C ILE A 68 4.25 6.59 -6.49
N PRO A 69 3.84 7.66 -7.14
CA PRO A 69 2.74 8.51 -6.67
C PRO A 69 1.41 7.81 -6.94
N LEU A 70 0.91 7.02 -5.98
CA LEU A 70 -0.26 6.15 -6.18
C LEU A 70 -1.57 6.89 -5.97
N PHE A 71 -1.78 7.47 -4.80
CA PHE A 71 -3.04 8.12 -4.45
C PHE A 71 -2.95 9.63 -4.46
N SER A 72 -4.05 10.28 -4.81
CA SER A 72 -4.18 11.73 -4.72
C SER A 72 -4.15 12.20 -3.27
N LYS A 73 -3.65 13.43 -3.05
CA LYS A 73 -3.69 14.07 -1.72
C LYS A 73 -5.12 14.20 -1.18
N THR A 74 -6.09 14.44 -2.08
CA THR A 74 -7.51 14.50 -1.73
C THR A 74 -7.99 13.19 -1.14
N PHE A 75 -7.66 12.06 -1.74
CA PHE A 75 -8.01 10.74 -1.20
C PHE A 75 -7.38 10.51 0.18
N CYS A 76 -6.08 10.82 0.34
CA CYS A 76 -5.41 10.68 1.63
C CYS A 76 -6.09 11.50 2.71
N GLN A 77 -6.47 12.75 2.41
CA GLN A 77 -7.16 13.62 3.37
C GLN A 77 -8.55 13.08 3.74
N LEU A 78 -9.34 12.65 2.76
CA LEU A 78 -10.66 12.04 3.01
C LEU A 78 -10.56 10.79 3.89
N LEU A 79 -9.53 9.96 3.64
CA LEU A 79 -9.29 8.77 4.46
C LEU A 79 -8.87 9.13 5.89
N ILE A 80 -8.03 10.14 6.07
CA ILE A 80 -7.66 10.65 7.41
C ILE A 80 -8.86 11.24 8.14
N ASP A 81 -9.72 11.99 7.46
CA ASP A 81 -10.93 12.57 8.07
C ASP A 81 -11.89 11.46 8.52
N GLU A 82 -12.06 10.42 7.73
CA GLU A 82 -12.81 9.20 8.10
C GLU A 82 -12.19 8.54 9.33
N LEU A 83 -10.86 8.32 9.34
CA LEU A 83 -10.14 7.73 10.46
C LEU A 83 -10.28 8.51 11.77
N LYS A 84 -10.25 9.85 11.70
CA LYS A 84 -10.47 10.70 12.88
C LYS A 84 -11.88 10.51 13.45
N SER A 85 -12.88 10.33 12.59
CA SER A 85 -14.25 10.00 13.02
C SER A 85 -14.35 8.63 13.68
N MET A 86 -13.58 7.65 13.15
CA MET A 86 -13.53 6.27 13.64
C MET A 86 -12.77 6.13 14.95
N GLN A 87 -11.74 6.94 15.20
CA GLN A 87 -11.02 6.94 16.49
C GLN A 87 -11.95 7.19 17.66
N ALA A 88 -13.03 7.95 17.46
CA ALA A 88 -14.09 8.12 18.44
C ALA A 88 -14.85 6.81 18.72
N HIS A 89 -14.71 5.78 17.90
CA HIS A 89 -15.41 4.50 17.97
C HIS A 89 -14.50 3.30 18.32
N GLU A 90 -13.28 3.52 18.84
CA GLU A 90 -12.34 2.45 19.28
C GLU A 90 -12.01 1.43 18.19
N SER A 91 -11.88 1.86 16.94
CA SER A 91 -11.73 0.96 15.80
C SER A 91 -10.29 0.44 15.61
N PHE A 92 -9.27 1.15 16.15
CA PHE A 92 -7.89 0.69 16.10
C PHE A 92 -7.62 -0.32 17.23
N LYS A 93 -7.21 -1.53 16.85
CA LYS A 93 -6.85 -2.59 17.80
C LYS A 93 -5.55 -3.26 17.37
N PRO A 94 -4.70 -3.69 18.33
CA PRO A 94 -3.61 -4.60 18.02
C PRO A 94 -4.15 -5.87 17.36
N ASN A 95 -3.38 -6.46 16.48
CA ASN A 95 -3.71 -7.77 15.91
C ASN A 95 -3.27 -8.86 16.88
N ASP A 96 -4.20 -9.45 17.61
CA ASP A 96 -3.93 -10.48 18.62
C ASP A 96 -3.34 -11.79 18.05
N LEU A 97 -3.34 -11.94 16.71
CA LEU A 97 -2.71 -13.07 16.03
C LEU A 97 -1.21 -12.85 15.79
N GLU A 98 -0.70 -11.66 16.04
CA GLU A 98 0.71 -11.33 15.89
C GLU A 98 1.43 -11.30 17.24
N ASP A 99 2.75 -11.55 17.19
CA ASP A 99 3.64 -11.37 18.33
C ASP A 99 3.55 -9.93 18.87
N GLU A 100 3.49 -9.73 20.18
CA GLU A 100 3.37 -8.41 20.83
C GLU A 100 4.37 -7.38 20.31
N LEU A 101 5.59 -7.81 19.96
CA LEU A 101 6.62 -6.92 19.39
C LEU A 101 6.27 -6.43 17.98
N ARG A 102 5.40 -7.13 17.27
CA ARG A 102 4.97 -6.81 15.90
C ARG A 102 3.60 -6.15 15.85
N GLN A 103 2.80 -6.30 16.90
CA GLN A 103 1.47 -5.71 16.98
C GLN A 103 1.55 -4.19 16.80
N ILE A 104 0.73 -3.69 15.88
CA ILE A 104 0.53 -2.26 15.61
C ILE A 104 -0.98 -2.04 15.66
N PRO A 105 -1.47 -0.96 16.28
CA PRO A 105 -2.88 -0.61 16.18
C PRO A 105 -3.30 -0.50 14.72
N GLU A 106 -4.28 -1.29 14.30
CA GLU A 106 -4.68 -1.40 12.91
C GLU A 106 -6.19 -1.48 12.71
N ILE A 107 -6.64 -1.11 11.52
CA ILE A 107 -8.00 -1.32 11.03
C ILE A 107 -7.92 -2.14 9.76
N ILE A 108 -8.53 -3.32 9.76
CA ILE A 108 -8.65 -4.17 8.57
C ILE A 108 -9.79 -3.65 7.70
N ILE A 109 -9.47 -3.20 6.48
CA ILE A 109 -10.40 -2.51 5.60
C ILE A 109 -11.60 -3.37 5.21
N SER A 110 -11.40 -4.65 4.92
CA SER A 110 -12.49 -5.57 4.55
C SER A 110 -13.53 -5.78 5.67
N LYS A 111 -13.11 -5.61 6.94
CA LYS A 111 -14.00 -5.69 8.10
C LYS A 111 -14.70 -4.36 8.39
N TYR A 112 -14.13 -3.26 7.91
CA TYR A 112 -14.61 -1.91 8.19
C TYR A 112 -15.57 -1.39 7.12
N SER A 113 -15.17 -1.45 5.85
CA SER A 113 -15.94 -0.91 4.72
C SER A 113 -15.76 -1.75 3.47
N GLU A 114 -16.82 -2.44 3.07
CA GLU A 114 -16.84 -3.21 1.83
C GLU A 114 -16.60 -2.31 0.61
N GLN A 115 -17.19 -1.12 0.59
CA GLN A 115 -17.06 -0.17 -0.52
C GLN A 115 -15.60 0.29 -0.68
N LEU A 116 -14.94 0.67 0.43
CA LEU A 116 -13.54 1.05 0.40
C LEU A 116 -12.66 -0.13 -0.01
N ASN A 117 -12.91 -1.31 0.54
CA ASN A 117 -12.19 -2.53 0.17
C ASN A 117 -12.29 -2.80 -1.34
N ASN A 118 -13.49 -2.78 -1.91
CA ASN A 118 -13.71 -3.02 -3.33
C ASN A 118 -13.02 -1.97 -4.22
N ALA A 119 -13.03 -0.69 -3.82
CA ALA A 119 -12.31 0.35 -4.52
C ALA A 119 -10.78 0.12 -4.51
N LEU A 120 -10.22 -0.30 -3.37
CA LEU A 120 -8.79 -0.60 -3.25
C LEU A 120 -8.40 -1.87 -4.02
N LEU A 121 -9.25 -2.91 -4.02
CA LEU A 121 -9.06 -4.10 -4.85
C LEU A 121 -9.05 -3.76 -6.34
N HIS A 122 -9.95 -2.89 -6.79
CA HIS A 122 -9.93 -2.40 -8.17
C HIS A 122 -8.62 -1.69 -8.53
N ILE A 123 -8.05 -0.91 -7.60
CA ILE A 123 -6.74 -0.26 -7.82
C ILE A 123 -5.61 -1.28 -7.86
N VAL A 124 -5.66 -2.35 -7.07
CA VAL A 124 -4.70 -3.46 -7.19
C VAL A 124 -4.75 -4.04 -8.60
N ASP A 125 -5.94 -4.32 -9.12
CA ASP A 125 -6.09 -4.96 -10.43
C ASP A 125 -5.70 -4.03 -11.58
N THR A 126 -6.15 -2.79 -11.56
CA THR A 126 -6.05 -1.89 -12.72
C THR A 126 -4.79 -1.03 -12.73
N ILE A 127 -4.16 -0.81 -11.57
CA ILE A 127 -3.00 0.07 -11.44
C ILE A 127 -1.75 -0.70 -11.00
N LEU A 128 -1.84 -1.45 -9.89
CA LEU A 128 -0.66 -2.12 -9.33
C LEU A 128 -0.24 -3.34 -10.14
N ASN A 129 -1.17 -4.19 -10.54
CA ASN A 129 -0.86 -5.38 -11.33
C ASN A 129 -0.16 -5.08 -12.65
N PRO A 130 -0.58 -4.10 -13.48
CA PRO A 130 0.19 -3.69 -14.66
C PRO A 130 1.64 -3.32 -14.34
N ILE A 131 1.91 -2.67 -13.22
CA ILE A 131 3.25 -2.29 -12.78
C ILE A 131 4.05 -3.53 -12.36
N PHE A 132 3.47 -4.39 -11.51
CA PHE A 132 4.14 -5.60 -10.99
C PHE A 132 4.44 -6.62 -12.08
N ILE A 133 3.56 -6.78 -13.05
CA ILE A 133 3.79 -7.61 -14.22
C ILE A 133 5.04 -7.14 -14.96
N ASN A 134 5.21 -5.83 -15.13
CA ASN A 134 6.36 -5.29 -15.85
C ASN A 134 7.66 -5.29 -15.02
N ILE A 135 7.61 -5.20 -13.69
CA ILE A 135 8.80 -5.24 -12.83
C ILE A 135 9.24 -6.69 -12.56
N TRP A 136 8.29 -7.55 -12.18
CA TRP A 136 8.59 -8.88 -11.63
C TRP A 136 7.95 -10.04 -12.40
N ASN A 137 7.18 -9.76 -13.45
CA ASN A 137 6.34 -10.75 -14.13
C ASN A 137 5.41 -11.50 -13.15
N ARG A 138 4.78 -10.75 -12.24
CA ARG A 138 3.89 -11.28 -11.20
C ARG A 138 2.52 -10.63 -11.26
N HIS A 139 1.48 -11.43 -11.13
CA HIS A 139 0.11 -11.00 -10.90
C HIS A 139 -0.25 -11.30 -9.46
N VAL A 140 -0.86 -10.34 -8.76
CA VAL A 140 -1.18 -10.44 -7.34
C VAL A 140 -2.67 -10.24 -7.08
N THR A 141 -3.10 -10.80 -5.95
CA THR A 141 -4.38 -10.49 -5.32
C THR A 141 -4.12 -9.92 -3.93
N ALA A 142 -5.07 -9.18 -3.35
CA ALA A 142 -4.93 -8.71 -1.99
C ALA A 142 -5.18 -9.86 -1.01
N GLY A 143 -4.18 -10.17 -0.18
CA GLY A 143 -4.33 -11.02 0.99
C GLY A 143 -4.99 -10.25 2.14
N ASN A 144 -4.51 -9.03 2.42
CA ASN A 144 -5.08 -8.11 3.40
C ASN A 144 -4.79 -6.66 3.01
N ILE A 145 -5.71 -5.76 3.34
CA ILE A 145 -5.53 -4.31 3.26
C ILE A 145 -5.92 -3.71 4.60
N GLN A 146 -5.02 -2.92 5.16
CA GLN A 146 -5.23 -2.34 6.49
C GLN A 146 -4.68 -0.93 6.60
N ILE A 147 -5.14 -0.21 7.63
CA ILE A 147 -4.56 1.06 8.05
C ILE A 147 -3.86 0.81 9.39
N ALA A 148 -2.56 1.09 9.42
CA ALA A 148 -1.73 1.00 10.62
C ALA A 148 -1.49 2.39 11.22
N ASN A 149 -1.52 2.49 12.57
CA ASN A 149 -1.23 3.70 13.30
C ASN A 149 0.02 3.53 14.18
N TYR A 150 1.06 4.29 13.88
CA TYR A 150 2.22 4.43 14.75
C TYR A 150 2.10 5.74 15.54
N ASN A 151 2.17 5.63 16.86
CA ASN A 151 2.09 6.79 17.74
C ASN A 151 2.98 6.61 18.97
N ILE A 152 3.27 7.72 19.65
CA ILE A 152 4.20 7.71 20.81
C ILE A 152 3.63 7.02 22.07
N LYS A 153 2.33 6.79 22.13
CA LYS A 153 1.66 6.21 23.30
C LYS A 153 1.64 4.69 23.27
N GLU A 154 1.35 4.12 22.11
CA GLU A 154 1.10 2.69 21.95
C GLU A 154 2.21 1.99 21.16
N LYS A 155 2.59 2.52 20.01
CA LYS A 155 3.60 1.93 19.14
C LYS A 155 4.46 2.96 18.45
N VAL A 156 5.63 3.22 19.00
CA VAL A 156 6.59 4.22 18.51
C VAL A 156 7.26 3.78 17.22
N LYS A 157 7.61 2.48 17.12
CA LYS A 157 8.37 1.91 15.99
C LYS A 157 8.00 0.45 15.75
N GLY A 158 8.23 -0.03 14.52
CA GLY A 158 8.18 -1.45 14.20
C GLY A 158 9.41 -2.24 14.69
N ALA A 159 9.22 -3.52 15.00
CA ALA A 159 10.32 -4.46 15.12
C ALA A 159 10.86 -4.89 13.75
N TRP A 160 12.05 -5.48 13.67
CA TRP A 160 12.55 -6.12 12.47
C TRP A 160 11.67 -7.33 12.10
N HIS A 161 11.14 -7.35 10.90
CA HIS A 161 10.29 -8.43 10.41
C HIS A 161 10.31 -8.57 8.87
N HIS A 162 9.80 -9.70 8.41
CA HIS A 162 9.31 -9.88 7.05
C HIS A 162 7.78 -9.92 7.10
N ASP A 163 7.12 -9.46 6.07
CA ASP A 163 5.66 -9.66 5.93
C ASP A 163 5.41 -11.08 5.40
N ALA A 164 5.47 -12.06 6.31
CA ALA A 164 5.50 -13.49 5.96
C ALA A 164 4.24 -13.99 5.24
N SER A 165 3.12 -13.29 5.36
CA SER A 165 1.85 -13.63 4.70
C SER A 165 1.67 -12.97 3.32
N ALA A 166 2.67 -12.24 2.84
CA ALA A 166 2.61 -11.52 1.58
C ALA A 166 3.83 -11.81 0.69
N ASP A 167 3.66 -11.71 -0.63
CA ASP A 167 4.74 -11.74 -1.60
C ASP A 167 5.24 -10.33 -1.93
N ILE A 168 4.33 -9.36 -1.97
CA ILE A 168 4.62 -7.95 -2.22
C ILE A 168 3.89 -7.09 -1.18
N SER A 169 4.63 -6.19 -0.53
CA SER A 169 4.09 -5.18 0.37
C SER A 169 4.04 -3.82 -0.31
N VAL A 170 2.91 -3.12 -0.14
CA VAL A 170 2.73 -1.74 -0.57
C VAL A 170 2.36 -0.90 0.64
N VAL A 171 3.16 0.12 0.95
CA VAL A 171 2.99 0.98 2.12
C VAL A 171 2.81 2.42 1.67
N VAL A 172 1.68 3.02 2.00
CA VAL A 172 1.31 4.37 1.56
C VAL A 172 1.13 5.28 2.78
N PRO A 173 1.95 6.30 2.99
CA PRO A 173 1.73 7.29 4.02
C PRO A 173 0.51 8.17 3.69
N LEU A 174 -0.32 8.42 4.70
CA LEU A 174 -1.55 9.19 4.55
C LEU A 174 -1.41 10.64 5.04
N ASN A 175 -0.53 10.90 6.01
CA ASN A 175 -0.44 12.19 6.70
C ASN A 175 0.99 12.66 6.98
N THR A 176 1.92 12.44 6.08
CA THR A 176 3.29 12.96 6.17
C THR A 176 3.26 14.49 6.31
N GLY A 177 4.01 15.00 7.30
CA GLY A 177 4.00 16.41 7.68
C GLY A 177 3.15 16.70 8.93
N GLU A 178 2.29 15.78 9.38
CA GLU A 178 1.54 15.89 10.63
C GLU A 178 2.22 15.15 11.80
N TYR A 179 3.32 14.47 11.56
CA TYR A 179 4.14 13.77 12.55
C TYR A 179 5.63 14.02 12.32
N ILE A 180 6.45 13.75 13.34
CA ILE A 180 7.92 13.87 13.28
C ILE A 180 8.53 12.46 13.33
N GLY A 181 9.62 12.23 12.58
CA GLY A 181 10.29 10.94 12.49
C GLY A 181 9.68 10.04 11.43
N GLY A 182 9.67 8.72 11.67
CA GLY A 182 9.14 7.73 10.76
C GLY A 182 10.03 7.41 9.55
N GLY A 183 9.48 6.73 8.58
CA GLY A 183 10.20 6.14 7.44
C GLY A 183 10.25 4.61 7.57
N THR A 184 10.95 3.96 6.64
CA THR A 184 11.13 2.51 6.62
C THR A 184 12.61 2.18 6.46
N GLU A 185 13.15 1.38 7.35
CA GLU A 185 14.52 0.88 7.28
C GLU A 185 14.51 -0.57 6.77
N PHE A 186 15.36 -0.85 5.81
CA PHE A 186 15.57 -2.17 5.24
C PHE A 186 16.92 -2.72 5.69
N PHE A 187 16.91 -3.93 6.25
CA PHE A 187 18.12 -4.56 6.79
C PHE A 187 19.20 -4.70 5.70
N ASN A 188 20.38 -4.18 6.00
CA ASN A 188 21.53 -4.13 5.08
C ASN A 188 21.29 -3.46 3.72
N ARG A 189 20.23 -2.66 3.57
CA ARG A 189 19.90 -1.95 2.31
C ARG A 189 19.83 -0.44 2.47
N GLY A 190 19.42 0.05 3.63
CA GLY A 190 19.32 1.48 3.93
C GLY A 190 17.93 1.93 4.36
N VAL A 191 17.70 3.22 4.33
CA VAL A 191 16.49 3.87 4.83
C VAL A 191 15.78 4.61 3.70
N VAL A 192 14.48 4.39 3.60
CA VAL A 192 13.57 5.26 2.85
C VAL A 192 12.89 6.20 3.83
N LYS A 193 13.17 7.51 3.68
CA LYS A 193 12.54 8.56 4.48
C LYS A 193 11.04 8.60 4.25
N PRO A 194 10.23 9.25 5.13
CA PRO A 194 8.81 9.42 4.89
C PRO A 194 8.54 9.99 3.49
N LEU A 195 7.73 9.28 2.72
CA LEU A 195 7.33 9.71 1.39
C LEU A 195 6.20 10.77 1.48
N PRO A 196 5.97 11.56 0.43
CA PRO A 196 4.78 12.40 0.35
C PRO A 196 3.49 11.57 0.49
N ASN A 197 2.42 12.20 1.00
CA ASN A 197 1.10 11.57 1.12
C ASN A 197 0.65 10.96 -0.21
N GLY A 198 0.18 9.72 -0.16
CA GLY A 198 -0.29 8.99 -1.34
C GLY A 198 0.80 8.32 -2.16
N ASN A 199 2.10 8.59 -1.91
CA ASN A 199 3.18 7.90 -2.59
C ASN A 199 3.39 6.50 -1.99
N ALA A 200 3.27 5.48 -2.81
CA ALA A 200 3.48 4.10 -2.38
C ALA A 200 4.97 3.74 -2.31
N LEU A 201 5.36 3.07 -1.25
CA LEU A 201 6.59 2.30 -1.10
C LEU A 201 6.26 0.84 -1.39
N ILE A 202 6.98 0.20 -2.31
CA ILE A 202 6.67 -1.13 -2.83
C ILE A 202 7.92 -1.99 -2.76
N PHE A 203 7.81 -3.20 -2.20
CA PHE A 203 8.95 -4.11 -2.07
C PHE A 203 8.52 -5.57 -1.95
N PRO A 204 9.39 -6.55 -2.32
CA PRO A 204 9.16 -7.96 -2.06
C PRO A 204 9.15 -8.25 -0.56
N SER A 205 8.03 -8.73 -0.05
CA SER A 205 7.76 -8.89 1.40
C SER A 205 8.71 -9.87 2.07
N PHE A 206 8.92 -11.02 1.43
CA PHE A 206 9.60 -12.16 2.02
C PHE A 206 11.14 -12.02 2.06
N THR A 207 11.71 -11.23 1.15
CA THR A 207 13.18 -11.07 1.01
C THR A 207 13.70 -9.76 1.58
N HIS A 208 12.81 -8.85 1.96
CA HIS A 208 13.16 -7.52 2.45
C HIS A 208 12.79 -7.38 3.92
N MET A 209 13.67 -7.90 4.81
CA MET A 209 13.55 -7.63 6.24
C MET A 209 13.57 -6.13 6.48
N HIS A 210 12.56 -5.62 7.17
CA HIS A 210 12.37 -4.18 7.36
C HIS A 210 11.75 -3.85 8.70
N ARG A 211 11.71 -2.55 9.03
CA ARG A 211 11.00 -2.00 10.18
C ARG A 211 10.54 -0.57 9.93
N GLY A 212 9.44 -0.18 10.57
CA GLY A 212 9.07 1.23 10.71
C GLY A 212 10.04 1.94 11.66
N LEU A 213 10.57 3.09 11.23
CA LEU A 213 11.40 3.94 12.07
C LEU A 213 10.55 4.68 13.12
N PRO A 214 11.16 5.11 14.25
CA PRO A 214 10.46 5.78 15.32
C PRO A 214 9.66 6.99 14.88
N VAL A 215 8.46 7.13 15.44
CA VAL A 215 7.67 8.35 15.44
C VAL A 215 8.03 9.12 16.72
N GLU A 216 8.48 10.35 16.57
CA GLU A 216 8.96 11.20 17.67
C GLU A 216 7.87 12.13 18.21
N ALA A 217 6.89 12.48 17.35
CA ALA A 217 5.71 13.25 17.72
C ALA A 217 4.58 13.02 16.69
N GLY A 218 3.33 13.14 17.15
CA GLY A 218 2.13 12.96 16.34
C GLY A 218 1.77 11.49 16.11
N ASP A 219 0.81 11.29 15.22
CA ASP A 219 0.29 9.99 14.80
C ASP A 219 0.62 9.77 13.32
N ARG A 220 1.25 8.65 13.00
CA ARG A 220 1.59 8.26 11.62
C ARG A 220 0.63 7.20 11.11
N TYR A 221 -0.18 7.55 10.13
CA TYR A 221 -1.10 6.62 9.48
C TYR A 221 -0.54 6.12 8.16
N LEU A 222 -0.61 4.79 7.98
CA LEU A 222 -0.18 4.10 6.77
C LEU A 222 -1.31 3.24 6.24
N LEU A 223 -1.62 3.35 4.95
CA LEU A 223 -2.43 2.35 4.25
C LEU A 223 -1.47 1.28 3.72
N VAL A 224 -1.69 0.04 4.14
CA VAL A 224 -0.81 -1.10 3.85
C VAL A 224 -1.58 -2.15 3.07
N PHE A 225 -0.97 -2.63 1.98
CA PHE A 225 -1.46 -3.77 1.21
C PHE A 225 -0.48 -4.93 1.37
N TRP A 226 -0.96 -6.05 1.81
CA TRP A 226 -0.28 -7.32 1.77
C TRP A 226 -0.82 -8.13 0.60
N LEU A 227 -0.02 -8.26 -0.44
CA LEU A 227 -0.42 -8.82 -1.73
C LEU A 227 0.23 -10.18 -1.93
N VAL A 228 -0.56 -11.13 -2.44
CA VAL A 228 -0.15 -12.53 -2.63
C VAL A 228 -0.16 -12.85 -4.11
N CYS A 229 0.92 -13.46 -4.62
CA CYS A 229 0.99 -13.92 -5.99
C CYS A 229 0.03 -15.09 -6.22
N GLU A 230 -0.65 -15.11 -7.36
CA GLU A 230 -1.59 -16.19 -7.71
C GLU A 230 -0.92 -17.56 -7.74
N GLU A 231 0.35 -17.64 -8.12
CA GLU A 231 1.14 -18.87 -8.12
C GLU A 231 1.39 -19.39 -6.70
N SER A 232 1.66 -18.51 -5.74
CA SER A 232 1.86 -18.87 -4.33
C SER A 232 0.60 -19.46 -3.71
N THR A 233 -0.57 -18.94 -4.06
CA THR A 233 -1.85 -19.50 -3.59
C THR A 233 -2.12 -20.91 -4.11
N LYS A 234 -1.70 -21.24 -5.33
CA LYS A 234 -1.84 -22.58 -5.91
C LYS A 234 -0.92 -23.59 -5.21
N THR A 235 0.30 -23.18 -4.89
CA THR A 235 1.28 -24.05 -4.22
C THR A 235 0.84 -24.37 -2.79
N ASN A 236 0.42 -23.38 -2.01
CA ASN A 236 -0.07 -23.57 -0.65
C ASN A 236 -1.33 -24.44 -0.58
N ARG A 237 -2.26 -24.33 -1.56
CA ARG A 237 -3.43 -25.21 -1.64
C ARG A 237 -3.07 -26.67 -1.91
N ASN A 238 -1.96 -26.94 -2.56
CA ASN A 238 -1.50 -28.31 -2.82
C ASN A 238 -0.82 -28.92 -1.59
N TYR A 239 -0.14 -28.15 -0.75
CA TYR A 239 0.41 -28.62 0.53
C TYR A 239 -0.68 -28.98 1.53
N MET A 240 -1.75 -28.18 1.64
CA MET A 240 -2.87 -28.46 2.55
C MET A 240 -3.82 -29.59 2.11
N LYS A 241 -3.69 -30.10 0.88
CA LYS A 241 -4.50 -31.26 0.41
C LYS A 241 -3.82 -32.60 0.64
N ASN A 242 -2.57 -32.60 1.09
CA ASN A 242 -1.77 -33.82 1.31
C ASN A 242 -1.56 -34.11 2.82
N GLU A 243 -2.23 -33.40 3.71
CA GLU A 243 -2.42 -33.73 5.13
C GLU A 243 -3.87 -34.18 5.38
#